data_a4444e6a878021dbaa6ba8041c1dc557
#
_entry.id   a4444e6a878021dbaa6ba8041c1dc557
#
_cell.length_a   1.000
_cell.length_b   1.000
_cell.length_c   1.000
_cell.angle_alpha   90.00
_cell.angle_beta   90.00
_cell.angle_gamma   90.00
#
_symmetry.space_group_name_H-M   'P 1'
#
loop_
_entity.id
_entity.type
_entity.pdbx_description
1 polymer ?
#
loop_
_entity_poly.entity_id
_entity_poly.type
_entity_poly.pdbx_seq_one_letter_code
_entity_poly.pdbx_strand_id
1 'polypeptide(L)'
;FPYTTLFRSGKRLLGGGHISIEGPYIMYDETSGYYYLFVSYGALTSNGGYQVRVFRSKTVDGEYVDMNGKYPEKSAQHQNFGLKLTGNYKLPSLEKAYMATGHNSAFVDDDGRMYLVYHTRFNDNGEGHSPRVHQMLVNEDGWPCELPYQTQGETVNKDGYDADDIIGRYYVINQGTAIDSKIANPVILYLEKNGKVKGEKSEGTWECKDGSYYMNITIDGKKYSGVFCQMKDEAGSDVMTFSAVGENKSVWGVKYL
;
A
#
# COMPACT_ATOMS: atom_id res chain seq x y z
N PHE A 1 16.64 33.89 -12.41
CA PHE A 1 16.95 32.55 -12.89
C PHE A 1 16.21 32.29 -14.19
N PRO A 2 16.88 31.86 -15.25
CA PRO A 2 16.17 31.43 -16.47
C PRO A 2 15.52 30.06 -16.20
N TYR A 3 14.34 30.07 -15.61
CA TYR A 3 13.54 28.88 -15.29
C TYR A 3 13.27 27.96 -16.49
N THR A 4 13.51 28.46 -17.69
CA THR A 4 13.15 27.75 -18.92
C THR A 4 14.18 26.75 -19.41
N THR A 5 15.42 26.79 -18.94
CA THR A 5 16.52 25.92 -19.45
C THR A 5 16.76 24.68 -18.60
N LEU A 6 16.54 24.76 -17.26
CA LEU A 6 16.76 23.64 -16.35
C LEU A 6 15.72 22.51 -16.46
N PHE A 7 14.49 22.84 -16.90
CA PHE A 7 13.39 21.87 -16.96
C PHE A 7 13.04 21.37 -18.37
N ARG A 8 13.67 21.92 -19.40
CA ARG A 8 13.41 21.51 -20.81
C ARG A 8 14.14 20.23 -21.24
N SER A 9 15.11 19.77 -20.49
CA SER A 9 15.92 18.58 -20.81
C SER A 9 15.79 17.45 -19.80
N GLY A 10 14.82 17.53 -18.88
CA GLY A 10 14.57 16.47 -17.91
C GLY A 10 14.12 15.16 -18.57
N LYS A 11 14.59 14.04 -18.02
CA LYS A 11 14.12 12.72 -18.42
C LYS A 11 12.71 12.49 -17.86
N ARG A 12 11.78 12.08 -18.73
CA ARG A 12 10.44 11.68 -18.29
C ARG A 12 10.53 10.30 -17.65
N LEU A 13 10.12 10.19 -16.38
CA LEU A 13 10.10 8.93 -15.64
C LEU A 13 8.76 8.21 -15.75
N LEU A 14 7.65 8.96 -15.74
CA LEU A 14 6.28 8.48 -15.91
C LEU A 14 5.46 9.52 -16.66
N GLY A 15 4.29 9.12 -17.09
CA GLY A 15 3.29 10.03 -17.62
C GLY A 15 3.52 10.39 -19.09
N GLY A 16 2.51 10.19 -19.87
CA GLY A 16 2.40 10.60 -21.27
C GLY A 16 0.94 10.49 -21.66
N GLY A 17 0.39 11.39 -22.46
CA GLY A 17 -0.96 11.23 -22.99
C GLY A 17 -2.11 11.66 -22.08
N HIS A 18 -1.98 12.76 -21.35
CA HIS A 18 -3.07 13.43 -20.66
C HIS A 18 -3.79 12.62 -19.55
N ILE A 19 -3.03 11.94 -18.70
CA ILE A 19 -3.60 11.17 -17.60
C ILE A 19 -3.47 11.97 -16.32
N SER A 20 -4.47 11.83 -15.43
CA SER A 20 -4.46 12.40 -14.09
C SER A 20 -3.48 11.65 -13.20
N ILE A 21 -2.20 12.03 -13.28
CA ILE A 21 -1.11 11.61 -12.40
C ILE A 21 -0.48 12.87 -11.83
N GLU A 22 -0.30 12.91 -10.52
CA GLU A 22 0.37 14.03 -9.85
C GLU A 22 1.09 13.59 -8.57
N GLY A 23 1.65 14.55 -7.84
CA GLY A 23 2.33 14.31 -6.57
C GLY A 23 3.52 13.34 -6.65
N PRO A 24 4.40 13.43 -7.69
CA PRO A 24 5.53 12.51 -7.78
C PRO A 24 6.50 12.74 -6.64
N TYR A 25 6.89 11.67 -5.96
CA TYR A 25 7.90 11.69 -4.93
C TYR A 25 8.83 10.49 -5.07
N ILE A 26 10.14 10.74 -5.08
CA ILE A 26 11.16 9.67 -5.15
C ILE A 26 11.82 9.53 -3.79
N MET A 27 11.88 8.31 -3.29
CA MET A 27 12.58 7.94 -2.07
C MET A 27 13.54 6.79 -2.36
N TYR A 28 14.72 6.83 -1.79
CA TYR A 28 15.67 5.72 -1.81
C TYR A 28 15.59 4.94 -0.51
N ASP A 29 15.56 3.63 -0.61
CA ASP A 29 15.67 2.71 0.53
C ASP A 29 16.98 1.93 0.44
N GLU A 30 17.86 2.17 1.41
CA GLU A 30 19.20 1.54 1.47
C GLU A 30 19.09 0.02 1.65
N THR A 31 18.06 -0.46 2.38
CA THR A 31 17.90 -1.88 2.71
C THR A 31 17.59 -2.69 1.47
N SER A 32 16.64 -2.25 0.65
CA SER A 32 16.27 -2.92 -0.59
C SER A 32 17.17 -2.52 -1.78
N GLY A 33 17.84 -1.37 -1.68
CA GLY A 33 18.63 -0.76 -2.74
C GLY A 33 17.77 -0.33 -3.93
N TYR A 34 16.52 0.05 -3.69
CA TYR A 34 15.61 0.58 -4.71
C TYR A 34 15.29 2.05 -4.49
N TYR A 35 15.10 2.76 -5.59
CA TYR A 35 14.38 4.02 -5.65
C TYR A 35 12.91 3.71 -5.86
N TYR A 36 12.04 4.23 -5.00
CA TYR A 36 10.60 4.14 -5.12
C TYR A 36 10.03 5.45 -5.62
N LEU A 37 9.28 5.42 -6.71
CA LEU A 37 8.56 6.57 -7.23
C LEU A 37 7.07 6.42 -6.85
N PHE A 38 6.64 7.21 -5.90
CA PHE A 38 5.24 7.32 -5.50
C PHE A 38 4.55 8.37 -6.35
N VAL A 39 3.32 8.11 -6.73
CA VAL A 39 2.48 9.02 -7.52
C VAL A 39 1.02 8.88 -7.11
N SER A 40 0.26 9.94 -7.29
CA SER A 40 -1.19 9.93 -7.09
C SER A 40 -1.91 9.83 -8.41
N TYR A 41 -2.86 8.91 -8.51
CA TYR A 41 -3.74 8.69 -9.66
C TYR A 41 -5.17 9.11 -9.33
N GLY A 42 -5.94 9.45 -10.37
CA GLY A 42 -7.34 9.81 -10.23
C GLY A 42 -7.57 11.28 -9.95
N ALA A 43 -8.81 11.63 -9.64
CA ALA A 43 -9.19 13.00 -9.31
C ALA A 43 -9.31 13.21 -7.81
N LEU A 44 -8.91 14.38 -7.35
CA LEU A 44 -8.76 14.78 -5.95
C LEU A 44 -10.07 14.81 -5.15
N THR A 45 -11.23 14.86 -5.79
CA THR A 45 -12.52 14.91 -5.11
C THR A 45 -12.86 13.60 -4.41
N SER A 46 -13.75 13.63 -3.40
CA SER A 46 -14.15 12.46 -2.61
C SER A 46 -14.68 11.29 -3.45
N ASN A 47 -15.20 11.58 -4.65
CA ASN A 47 -15.69 10.58 -5.61
C ASN A 47 -14.76 10.35 -6.81
N GLY A 48 -13.56 10.96 -6.82
CA GLY A 48 -12.65 10.96 -7.96
C GLY A 48 -11.72 9.74 -8.04
N GLY A 49 -11.74 8.86 -7.07
CA GLY A 49 -10.89 7.67 -7.03
C GLY A 49 -9.40 7.96 -6.84
N TYR A 50 -9.07 9.07 -6.20
CA TYR A 50 -7.68 9.45 -5.92
C TYR A 50 -7.00 8.38 -5.07
N GLN A 51 -5.77 8.00 -5.43
CA GLN A 51 -5.08 6.85 -4.85
C GLN A 51 -3.58 6.95 -5.02
N VAL A 52 -2.81 6.33 -4.12
CA VAL A 52 -1.35 6.27 -4.21
C VAL A 52 -0.91 5.00 -4.92
N ARG A 53 -0.01 5.16 -5.87
CA ARG A 53 0.70 4.04 -6.52
C ARG A 53 2.20 4.21 -6.44
N VAL A 54 2.91 3.08 -6.50
CA VAL A 54 4.37 3.06 -6.45
C VAL A 54 4.96 2.23 -7.60
N PHE A 55 6.10 2.70 -8.06
CA PHE A 55 6.99 2.03 -9.00
C PHE A 55 8.39 1.99 -8.40
N ARG A 56 9.26 1.11 -8.89
CA ARG A 56 10.64 1.05 -8.40
C ARG A 56 11.67 0.98 -9.52
N SER A 57 12.88 1.46 -9.21
CA SER A 57 14.04 1.39 -10.10
C SER A 57 15.33 1.16 -9.29
N LYS A 58 16.37 0.60 -9.93
CA LYS A 58 17.71 0.50 -9.34
C LYS A 58 18.55 1.77 -9.51
N THR A 59 18.09 2.73 -10.33
CA THR A 59 18.75 4.02 -10.53
C THR A 59 17.74 5.15 -10.40
N VAL A 60 18.17 6.31 -9.90
CA VAL A 60 17.27 7.45 -9.62
C VAL A 60 16.56 7.96 -10.88
N ASP A 61 17.22 7.87 -12.03
CA ASP A 61 16.71 8.29 -13.34
C ASP A 61 16.39 7.10 -14.26
N GLY A 62 16.36 5.88 -13.72
CA GLY A 62 16.12 4.65 -14.47
C GLY A 62 14.68 4.44 -14.89
N GLU A 63 14.45 3.27 -15.46
CA GLU A 63 13.10 2.80 -15.72
C GLU A 63 12.42 2.41 -14.41
N TYR A 64 11.35 3.11 -14.08
CA TYR A 64 10.51 2.80 -12.94
C TYR A 64 9.45 1.78 -13.34
N VAL A 65 9.64 0.55 -12.91
CA VAL A 65 8.75 -0.57 -13.25
C VAL A 65 7.74 -0.85 -12.13
N ASP A 66 6.59 -1.39 -12.50
CA ASP A 66 5.61 -1.94 -11.58
C ASP A 66 5.92 -3.41 -11.24
N MET A 67 5.08 -4.06 -10.41
CA MET A 67 5.29 -5.46 -10.00
C MET A 67 5.27 -6.45 -11.16
N ASN A 68 4.66 -6.09 -12.29
CA ASN A 68 4.62 -6.90 -13.51
C ASN A 68 5.80 -6.61 -14.46
N GLY A 69 6.78 -5.80 -14.02
CA GLY A 69 7.92 -5.39 -14.81
C GLY A 69 7.57 -4.42 -15.94
N LYS A 70 6.45 -3.71 -15.83
CA LYS A 70 6.01 -2.75 -16.85
C LYS A 70 6.51 -1.36 -16.54
N TYR A 71 7.05 -0.71 -17.57
CA TYR A 71 7.53 0.67 -17.56
C TYR A 71 6.61 1.56 -18.42
N PRO A 72 5.74 2.36 -17.80
CA PRO A 72 4.71 3.10 -18.54
C PRO A 72 5.13 4.50 -18.99
N GLU A 73 6.40 4.78 -19.22
CA GLU A 73 6.89 6.12 -19.58
C GLU A 73 6.09 6.78 -20.72
N LYS A 74 5.75 5.99 -21.75
CA LYS A 74 5.08 6.46 -22.96
C LYS A 74 3.65 5.97 -23.13
N SER A 75 3.16 5.19 -22.15
CA SER A 75 1.82 4.63 -22.25
C SER A 75 0.74 5.67 -22.03
N ALA A 76 -0.31 5.65 -22.84
CA ALA A 76 -1.53 6.40 -22.62
C ALA A 76 -2.50 5.70 -21.63
N GLN A 77 -2.21 4.47 -21.21
CA GLN A 77 -3.07 3.65 -20.34
C GLN A 77 -2.46 3.45 -18.95
N HIS A 78 -2.06 4.53 -18.30
CA HIS A 78 -1.38 4.47 -16.99
C HIS A 78 -2.22 3.85 -15.90
N GLN A 79 -3.54 3.90 -15.98
CA GLN A 79 -4.45 3.31 -14.99
C GLN A 79 -4.22 1.81 -14.78
N ASN A 80 -3.55 1.14 -15.69
CA ASN A 80 -3.25 -0.29 -15.61
C ASN A 80 -1.89 -0.59 -14.95
N PHE A 81 -1.10 0.42 -14.62
CA PHE A 81 0.27 0.27 -14.14
C PHE A 81 0.43 0.77 -12.71
N GLY A 82 1.47 0.28 -12.07
CA GLY A 82 1.87 0.65 -10.73
C GLY A 82 1.17 -0.14 -9.63
N LEU A 83 1.93 -0.49 -8.59
CA LEU A 83 1.39 -1.09 -7.38
C LEU A 83 0.50 -0.07 -6.67
N LYS A 84 -0.79 -0.33 -6.57
CA LYS A 84 -1.72 0.47 -5.78
C LYS A 84 -1.51 0.13 -4.31
N LEU A 85 -0.99 1.09 -3.54
CA LEU A 85 -0.80 0.97 -2.11
C LEU A 85 -2.12 1.19 -1.38
N THR A 86 -2.76 2.32 -1.63
CA THR A 86 -4.01 2.71 -0.96
C THR A 86 -4.97 3.40 -1.93
N GLY A 87 -6.24 3.42 -1.57
CA GLY A 87 -7.34 4.10 -2.25
C GLY A 87 -8.50 4.32 -1.27
N ASN A 88 -9.73 4.18 -1.73
CA ASN A 88 -10.89 4.31 -0.86
C ASN A 88 -11.10 3.03 -0.06
N TYR A 89 -11.17 3.13 1.27
CA TYR A 89 -11.35 1.96 2.12
C TYR A 89 -12.04 2.27 3.45
N LYS A 90 -12.59 1.23 4.09
CA LYS A 90 -13.09 1.29 5.46
C LYS A 90 -12.70 0.04 6.24
N LEU A 91 -11.88 0.20 7.26
CA LEU A 91 -11.59 -0.83 8.26
C LEU A 91 -12.60 -0.75 9.42
N PRO A 92 -12.81 -1.83 10.19
CA PRO A 92 -13.84 -1.87 11.23
C PRO A 92 -13.74 -0.78 12.30
N SER A 93 -12.54 -0.41 12.73
CA SER A 93 -12.31 0.63 13.75
C SER A 93 -12.40 2.06 13.24
N LEU A 94 -12.46 2.27 11.91
CA LEU A 94 -12.62 3.60 11.35
C LEU A 94 -14.06 4.09 11.52
N GLU A 95 -14.24 5.27 12.08
CA GLU A 95 -15.57 5.91 12.16
C GLU A 95 -16.13 6.16 10.76
N LYS A 96 -15.30 6.75 9.87
CA LYS A 96 -15.63 7.07 8.49
C LYS A 96 -14.71 6.33 7.53
N ALA A 97 -15.19 6.04 6.31
CA ALA A 97 -14.33 5.55 5.26
C ALA A 97 -13.33 6.63 4.85
N TYR A 98 -12.09 6.23 4.57
CA TYR A 98 -11.10 7.08 3.92
C TYR A 98 -11.37 7.08 2.41
N MET A 99 -11.40 8.27 1.85
CA MET A 99 -11.72 8.53 0.46
C MET A 99 -10.62 9.37 -0.18
N ALA A 100 -10.39 9.18 -1.47
CA ALA A 100 -9.47 10.01 -2.24
C ALA A 100 -8.09 10.17 -1.55
N THR A 101 -7.51 9.05 -1.14
CA THR A 101 -6.18 9.01 -0.50
C THR A 101 -5.09 9.36 -1.51
N GLY A 102 -4.34 10.41 -1.30
CA GLY A 102 -3.32 10.81 -2.27
C GLY A 102 -2.59 12.10 -1.93
N HIS A 103 -1.97 12.69 -2.95
CA HIS A 103 -1.04 13.82 -2.86
C HIS A 103 0.09 13.50 -1.89
N ASN A 104 0.77 12.43 -2.22
CA ASN A 104 1.69 11.72 -1.34
C ASN A 104 3.06 12.38 -1.23
N SER A 105 3.72 12.11 -0.11
CA SER A 105 5.17 12.11 0.05
C SER A 105 5.58 10.87 0.84
N ALA A 106 6.88 10.60 0.90
CA ALA A 106 7.41 9.49 1.69
C ALA A 106 8.76 9.89 2.30
N PHE A 107 9.11 9.31 3.44
CA PHE A 107 10.41 9.53 4.05
C PHE A 107 10.86 8.31 4.85
N VAL A 108 12.15 8.26 5.11
CA VAL A 108 12.78 7.35 6.07
C VAL A 108 13.22 8.20 7.24
N ASP A 109 12.86 7.82 8.47
CA ASP A 109 13.29 8.52 9.67
C ASP A 109 14.71 8.11 10.10
N ASP A 110 15.21 8.73 11.16
CA ASP A 110 16.55 8.48 11.68
C ASP A 110 16.74 7.05 12.21
N ASP A 111 15.63 6.36 12.54
CA ASP A 111 15.62 4.96 12.97
C ASP A 111 15.53 3.97 11.80
N GLY A 112 15.46 4.48 10.56
CA GLY A 112 15.34 3.68 9.35
C GLY A 112 13.91 3.20 9.07
N ARG A 113 12.89 3.72 9.75
CA ARG A 113 11.49 3.41 9.48
C ARG A 113 11.01 4.22 8.28
N MET A 114 10.27 3.56 7.42
CA MET A 114 9.74 4.15 6.20
C MET A 114 8.28 4.54 6.40
N TYR A 115 7.92 5.74 5.96
CA TYR A 115 6.57 6.29 6.10
C TYR A 115 6.05 6.80 4.77
N LEU A 116 4.74 6.59 4.56
CA LEU A 116 3.94 7.20 3.51
C LEU A 116 3.06 8.28 4.14
N VAL A 117 3.12 9.48 3.59
CA VAL A 117 2.28 10.62 4.01
C VAL A 117 1.35 10.97 2.86
N TYR A 118 0.07 11.07 3.13
CA TYR A 118 -0.95 11.48 2.17
C TYR A 118 -2.12 12.17 2.88
N HIS A 119 -2.99 12.81 2.13
CA HIS A 119 -4.26 13.25 2.69
C HIS A 119 -5.37 12.25 2.34
N THR A 120 -6.39 12.22 3.18
CA THR A 120 -7.64 11.52 2.91
C THR A 120 -8.82 12.46 3.06
N ARG A 121 -9.85 12.24 2.28
CA ARG A 121 -11.19 12.77 2.48
C ARG A 121 -12.05 11.72 3.21
N PHE A 122 -13.31 12.03 3.43
CA PHE A 122 -14.21 11.15 4.16
C PHE A 122 -15.52 10.96 3.41
N ASN A 123 -16.24 9.87 3.70
CA ASN A 123 -17.54 9.57 3.10
C ASN A 123 -18.68 10.29 3.83
N ASP A 124 -18.56 11.59 4.05
CA ASP A 124 -19.52 12.43 4.78
C ASP A 124 -20.16 13.53 3.93
N ASN A 125 -20.10 13.39 2.61
CA ASN A 125 -20.58 14.34 1.61
C ASN A 125 -19.86 15.71 1.64
N GLY A 126 -18.72 15.81 2.34
CA GLY A 126 -17.84 16.96 2.37
C GLY A 126 -16.57 16.76 1.54
N GLU A 127 -15.86 17.86 1.29
CA GLU A 127 -14.55 17.86 0.65
C GLU A 127 -13.43 18.20 1.64
N GLY A 128 -13.72 18.19 2.95
CA GLY A 128 -12.73 18.30 4.00
C GLY A 128 -11.72 17.16 3.91
N HIS A 129 -10.46 17.44 4.17
CA HIS A 129 -9.40 16.44 4.13
C HIS A 129 -8.46 16.61 5.32
N SER A 130 -7.73 15.54 5.61
CA SER A 130 -6.85 15.46 6.75
C SER A 130 -5.61 14.62 6.39
N PRO A 131 -4.41 15.00 6.84
CA PRO A 131 -3.21 14.21 6.59
C PRO A 131 -3.27 12.89 7.33
N ARG A 132 -2.60 11.89 6.75
CA ARG A 132 -2.38 10.56 7.32
C ARG A 132 -0.93 10.19 7.15
N VAL A 133 -0.41 9.48 8.15
CA VAL A 133 0.95 8.93 8.12
C VAL A 133 0.84 7.44 8.40
N HIS A 134 1.24 6.64 7.43
CA HIS A 134 1.28 5.19 7.55
C HIS A 134 2.71 4.71 7.47
N GLN A 135 3.10 3.79 8.35
CA GLN A 135 4.37 3.11 8.22
C GLN A 135 4.33 2.15 7.03
N MET A 136 5.44 2.02 6.33
CA MET A 136 5.65 1.01 5.31
C MET A 136 6.76 0.05 5.76
N LEU A 137 6.59 -1.23 5.45
CA LEU A 137 7.64 -2.23 5.55
C LEU A 137 7.92 -2.78 4.16
N VAL A 138 9.16 -3.13 3.89
CA VAL A 138 9.53 -3.74 2.60
C VAL A 138 9.44 -5.25 2.73
N ASN A 139 8.74 -5.91 1.81
CA ASN A 139 8.67 -7.37 1.76
C ASN A 139 9.96 -7.99 1.21
N GLU A 140 10.07 -9.32 1.21
CA GLU A 140 11.25 -10.03 0.71
C GLU A 140 11.56 -9.76 -0.77
N ASP A 141 10.55 -9.42 -1.56
CA ASP A 141 10.70 -9.10 -2.99
C ASP A 141 11.12 -7.64 -3.23
N GLY A 142 11.32 -6.86 -2.16
CA GLY A 142 11.72 -5.45 -2.23
C GLY A 142 10.57 -4.52 -2.66
N TRP A 143 9.32 -4.82 -2.30
CA TRP A 143 8.18 -3.94 -2.52
C TRP A 143 7.67 -3.36 -1.22
N PRO A 144 7.32 -2.07 -1.17
CA PRO A 144 6.75 -1.46 0.02
C PRO A 144 5.33 -1.98 0.26
N CYS A 145 5.06 -2.34 1.50
CA CYS A 145 3.77 -2.75 2.03
C CYS A 145 3.31 -1.67 3.01
N GLU A 146 2.33 -0.86 2.63
CA GLU A 146 1.71 0.12 3.54
C GLU A 146 0.91 -0.60 4.61
N LEU A 147 1.14 -0.25 5.88
CA LEU A 147 0.42 -0.84 7.00
C LEU A 147 -1.01 -0.25 7.10
N PRO A 148 -2.01 -1.04 7.56
CA PRO A 148 -3.43 -0.70 7.45
C PRO A 148 -3.88 0.55 8.19
N TYR A 149 -3.26 0.88 9.33
CA TYR A 149 -3.64 2.01 10.19
C TYR A 149 -2.58 3.11 10.20
N GLN A 150 -2.98 4.30 10.61
CA GLN A 150 -2.03 5.37 10.91
C GLN A 150 -1.01 4.89 11.94
N THR A 151 0.25 5.25 11.71
CA THR A 151 1.30 4.89 12.65
C THR A 151 1.12 5.57 13.99
N GLN A 152 1.34 4.82 15.05
CA GLN A 152 1.50 5.30 16.42
C GLN A 152 2.92 5.00 16.94
N GLY A 153 3.86 4.75 16.02
CA GLY A 153 5.25 4.44 16.33
C GLY A 153 5.53 2.94 16.48
N GLU A 154 4.79 2.10 15.78
CA GLU A 154 4.94 0.65 15.82
C GLU A 154 6.37 0.23 15.50
N THR A 155 6.84 -0.77 16.23
CA THR A 155 8.10 -1.45 15.95
C THR A 155 7.79 -2.88 15.50
N VAL A 156 8.23 -3.23 14.29
CA VAL A 156 8.08 -4.60 13.82
C VAL A 156 8.95 -5.55 14.65
N ASN A 157 8.38 -6.68 15.03
CA ASN A 157 9.18 -7.74 15.63
C ASN A 157 9.99 -8.47 14.56
N LYS A 158 11.30 -8.18 14.51
CA LYS A 158 12.19 -8.73 13.48
C LYS A 158 12.36 -10.25 13.58
N ASP A 159 12.16 -10.80 14.78
CA ASP A 159 12.23 -12.24 15.02
C ASP A 159 10.91 -12.97 14.70
N GLY A 160 9.90 -12.21 14.26
CA GLY A 160 8.59 -12.72 13.87
C GLY A 160 7.59 -12.77 15.03
N TYR A 161 6.49 -13.44 14.80
CA TYR A 161 5.35 -13.55 15.72
C TYR A 161 4.99 -15.01 15.94
N ASP A 162 4.52 -15.35 17.13
CA ASP A 162 4.04 -16.69 17.42
C ASP A 162 2.80 -17.03 16.59
N ALA A 163 2.66 -18.31 16.24
CA ALA A 163 1.54 -18.78 15.43
C ALA A 163 0.17 -18.43 16.06
N ASP A 164 0.08 -18.46 17.40
CA ASP A 164 -1.16 -18.12 18.10
C ASP A 164 -1.49 -16.62 18.04
N ASP A 165 -0.49 -15.76 17.85
CA ASP A 165 -0.71 -14.34 17.59
C ASP A 165 -1.28 -14.10 16.18
N ILE A 166 -0.85 -14.91 15.21
CA ILE A 166 -1.22 -14.77 13.78
C ILE A 166 -2.55 -15.47 13.49
N ILE A 167 -2.73 -16.73 13.94
CA ILE A 167 -3.91 -17.53 13.61
C ILE A 167 -5.18 -16.83 14.11
N GLY A 168 -6.22 -16.82 13.28
CA GLY A 168 -7.51 -16.26 13.67
C GLY A 168 -8.33 -15.69 12.54
N ARG A 169 -9.31 -14.90 12.93
CA ARG A 169 -10.27 -14.22 12.07
C ARG A 169 -9.75 -12.84 11.71
N TYR A 170 -9.76 -12.54 10.42
CA TYR A 170 -9.31 -11.26 9.88
C TYR A 170 -10.41 -10.57 9.07
N TYR A 171 -10.47 -9.26 9.19
CA TYR A 171 -11.08 -8.38 8.21
C TYR A 171 -10.05 -8.08 7.13
N VAL A 172 -10.30 -8.51 5.90
CA VAL A 172 -9.35 -8.41 4.80
C VAL A 172 -9.87 -7.49 3.71
N ILE A 173 -9.08 -6.48 3.35
CA ILE A 173 -9.35 -5.55 2.26
C ILE A 173 -8.40 -5.86 1.10
N ASN A 174 -8.94 -5.94 -0.12
CA ASN A 174 -8.17 -5.91 -1.35
C ASN A 174 -8.40 -4.56 -2.02
N GLN A 175 -7.33 -3.76 -2.15
CA GLN A 175 -7.38 -2.42 -2.74
C GLN A 175 -7.70 -2.43 -4.25
N GLY A 176 -7.56 -3.59 -4.91
CA GLY A 176 -7.76 -3.71 -6.35
C GLY A 176 -6.78 -2.86 -7.15
N THR A 177 -7.12 -2.59 -8.41
CA THR A 177 -6.35 -1.72 -9.32
C THR A 177 -7.19 -0.61 -9.94
N ALA A 178 -8.51 -0.60 -9.71
CA ALA A 178 -9.41 0.38 -10.32
C ALA A 178 -9.15 1.80 -9.79
N ILE A 179 -9.43 2.78 -10.66
CA ILE A 179 -9.50 4.20 -10.31
C ILE A 179 -10.98 4.54 -10.31
N ASP A 180 -11.60 4.40 -9.17
CA ASP A 180 -13.04 4.68 -9.00
C ASP A 180 -13.35 5.14 -7.57
N SER A 181 -14.59 5.54 -7.32
CA SER A 181 -15.07 6.01 -6.02
C SER A 181 -15.52 4.90 -5.07
N LYS A 182 -15.38 3.64 -5.47
CA LYS A 182 -15.83 2.52 -4.64
C LYS A 182 -14.97 2.39 -3.40
N ILE A 183 -15.62 2.16 -2.28
CA ILE A 183 -14.98 1.89 -1.00
C ILE A 183 -14.66 0.39 -0.95
N ALA A 184 -13.38 0.06 -0.75
CA ALA A 184 -12.98 -1.30 -0.45
C ALA A 184 -13.46 -1.65 0.96
N ASN A 185 -14.46 -2.51 1.03
CA ASN A 185 -14.99 -3.04 2.27
C ASN A 185 -14.33 -4.38 2.60
N PRO A 186 -14.11 -4.69 3.88
CA PRO A 186 -13.48 -5.92 4.26
C PRO A 186 -14.38 -7.14 4.04
N VAL A 187 -13.75 -8.24 3.66
CA VAL A 187 -14.31 -9.59 3.75
C VAL A 187 -13.70 -10.31 4.96
N ILE A 188 -14.39 -11.33 5.48
CA ILE A 188 -13.86 -12.11 6.60
C ILE A 188 -13.12 -13.31 6.04
N LEU A 189 -11.84 -13.42 6.43
CA LEU A 189 -11.02 -14.60 6.17
C LEU A 189 -10.48 -15.15 7.50
N TYR A 190 -10.24 -16.45 7.54
CA TYR A 190 -9.61 -17.15 8.65
C TYR A 190 -8.25 -17.65 8.21
N LEU A 191 -7.21 -17.28 8.94
CA LEU A 191 -5.89 -17.89 8.86
C LEU A 191 -5.85 -19.07 9.82
N GLU A 192 -5.87 -20.30 9.27
CA GLU A 192 -5.92 -21.51 10.07
C GLU A 192 -4.51 -22.04 10.39
N LYS A 193 -4.36 -22.77 11.50
CA LYS A 193 -3.09 -23.34 11.97
C LYS A 193 -2.40 -24.26 10.96
N ASN A 194 -3.15 -24.85 10.06
CA ASN A 194 -2.64 -25.75 9.00
C ASN A 194 -2.15 -24.99 7.74
N GLY A 195 -2.01 -23.66 7.82
CA GLY A 195 -1.60 -22.81 6.69
C GLY A 195 -2.71 -22.57 5.66
N LYS A 196 -3.97 -22.91 5.97
CA LYS A 196 -5.09 -22.62 5.07
C LYS A 196 -5.69 -21.26 5.34
N VAL A 197 -6.20 -20.66 4.27
CA VAL A 197 -7.06 -19.47 4.30
C VAL A 197 -8.47 -19.92 3.95
N LYS A 198 -9.45 -19.53 4.77
CA LYS A 198 -10.86 -19.80 4.53
C LYS A 198 -11.71 -18.54 4.69
N GLY A 199 -12.65 -18.34 3.79
CA GLY A 199 -13.70 -17.35 3.85
C GLY A 199 -15.03 -17.93 3.38
N GLU A 200 -16.08 -17.12 3.34
CA GLU A 200 -17.39 -17.55 2.85
C GLU A 200 -17.35 -18.02 1.39
N LYS A 201 -16.59 -17.30 0.56
CA LYS A 201 -16.46 -17.55 -0.89
C LYS A 201 -15.01 -17.59 -1.35
N SER A 202 -14.07 -17.52 -0.43
CA SER A 202 -12.63 -17.45 -0.74
C SER A 202 -11.89 -18.56 -0.02
N GLU A 203 -10.89 -19.11 -0.68
CA GLU A 203 -9.99 -20.10 -0.13
C GLU A 203 -8.54 -19.83 -0.54
N GLY A 204 -7.60 -20.41 0.16
CA GLY A 204 -6.19 -20.27 -0.16
C GLY A 204 -5.26 -20.86 0.88
N THR A 205 -4.05 -20.35 0.88
CA THR A 205 -3.00 -20.76 1.83
C THR A 205 -2.25 -19.54 2.35
N TRP A 206 -1.67 -19.66 3.53
CA TRP A 206 -0.77 -18.67 4.08
C TRP A 206 0.42 -19.35 4.74
N GLU A 207 1.51 -18.64 4.80
CA GLU A 207 2.72 -19.06 5.52
C GLU A 207 3.42 -17.82 6.09
N CYS A 208 4.06 -17.98 7.23
CA CYS A 208 4.99 -17.03 7.81
C CYS A 208 6.38 -17.66 7.74
N LYS A 209 7.37 -16.89 7.38
CA LYS A 209 8.75 -17.36 7.37
C LYS A 209 9.27 -17.43 8.78
N ASP A 210 9.76 -18.60 9.19
CA ASP A 210 10.31 -18.83 10.52
C ASP A 210 11.35 -17.79 10.91
N GLY A 211 11.24 -17.26 12.15
CA GLY A 211 12.15 -16.26 12.68
C GLY A 211 12.11 -14.92 11.94
N SER A 212 10.97 -14.56 11.36
CA SER A 212 10.80 -13.29 10.68
C SER A 212 9.34 -12.84 10.67
N TYR A 213 9.11 -11.58 10.27
CA TYR A 213 7.78 -11.01 10.07
C TYR A 213 7.27 -11.15 8.63
N TYR A 214 8.04 -11.76 7.75
CA TYR A 214 7.64 -11.96 6.35
C TYR A 214 6.57 -13.03 6.21
N MET A 215 5.69 -12.82 5.26
CA MET A 215 4.59 -13.74 4.98
C MET A 215 4.28 -13.85 3.50
N ASN A 216 3.73 -14.99 3.12
CA ASN A 216 3.09 -15.17 1.83
C ASN A 216 1.63 -15.60 2.04
N ILE A 217 0.74 -15.10 1.20
CA ILE A 217 -0.66 -15.49 1.22
C ILE A 217 -1.17 -15.69 -0.21
N THR A 218 -1.88 -16.77 -0.41
CA THR A 218 -2.63 -17.01 -1.65
C THR A 218 -4.11 -16.90 -1.33
N ILE A 219 -4.83 -16.09 -2.08
CA ILE A 219 -6.29 -15.93 -1.97
C ILE A 219 -6.88 -16.12 -3.36
N ASP A 220 -7.76 -17.10 -3.53
CA ASP A 220 -8.42 -17.43 -4.79
C ASP A 220 -7.42 -17.61 -5.96
N GLY A 221 -6.31 -18.31 -5.68
CA GLY A 221 -5.24 -18.58 -6.62
C GLY A 221 -4.27 -17.44 -6.89
N LYS A 222 -4.48 -16.25 -6.31
CA LYS A 222 -3.58 -15.08 -6.45
C LYS A 222 -2.61 -15.02 -5.30
N LYS A 223 -1.33 -14.84 -5.63
CA LYS A 223 -0.23 -14.79 -4.67
C LYS A 223 0.11 -13.38 -4.27
N TYR A 224 0.34 -13.19 -2.98
CA TYR A 224 0.79 -11.93 -2.38
C TYR A 224 1.94 -12.22 -1.42
N SER A 225 2.97 -11.40 -1.47
CA SER A 225 4.11 -11.41 -0.54
C SER A 225 4.04 -10.17 0.35
N GLY A 226 4.27 -10.33 1.64
CA GLY A 226 4.05 -9.23 2.57
C GLY A 226 4.69 -9.42 3.94
N VAL A 227 4.09 -8.75 4.90
CA VAL A 227 4.60 -8.63 6.26
C VAL A 227 3.47 -8.71 7.28
N PHE A 228 3.76 -9.29 8.45
CA PHE A 228 2.95 -9.11 9.64
C PHE A 228 3.48 -7.94 10.48
N CYS A 229 2.59 -7.22 11.12
CA CYS A 229 2.94 -6.20 12.11
C CYS A 229 1.84 -6.08 13.15
N GLN A 230 2.21 -6.06 14.43
CA GLN A 230 1.29 -5.70 15.49
C GLN A 230 1.16 -4.18 15.52
N MET A 231 -0.07 -3.70 15.50
CA MET A 231 -0.39 -2.27 15.44
C MET A 231 -1.44 -1.93 16.49
N LYS A 232 -1.62 -0.64 16.72
CA LYS A 232 -2.86 -0.13 17.32
C LYS A 232 -3.86 0.24 16.22
N ASP A 233 -5.10 -0.17 16.40
CA ASP A 233 -6.19 0.29 15.55
C ASP A 233 -6.61 1.73 15.91
N GLU A 234 -7.55 2.31 15.17
CA GLU A 234 -8.04 3.68 15.40
C GLU A 234 -8.82 3.83 16.74
N ALA A 235 -9.19 2.72 17.38
CA ALA A 235 -9.79 2.71 18.71
C ALA A 235 -8.73 2.56 19.83
N GLY A 236 -7.46 2.39 19.48
CA GLY A 236 -6.33 2.22 20.40
C GLY A 236 -6.11 0.78 20.89
N SER A 237 -6.79 -0.20 20.30
CA SER A 237 -6.63 -1.61 20.62
C SER A 237 -5.42 -2.21 19.89
N ASP A 238 -4.66 -3.07 20.58
CA ASP A 238 -3.58 -3.82 19.94
C ASP A 238 -4.18 -4.91 19.03
N VAL A 239 -3.78 -4.91 17.76
CA VAL A 239 -4.27 -5.84 16.76
C VAL A 239 -3.11 -6.37 15.91
N MET A 240 -3.14 -7.67 15.60
CA MET A 240 -2.27 -8.23 14.59
C MET A 240 -2.77 -7.80 13.21
N THR A 241 -1.86 -7.31 12.38
CA THR A 241 -2.16 -6.95 11.00
C THR A 241 -1.22 -7.63 10.03
N PHE A 242 -1.64 -7.70 8.78
CA PHE A 242 -0.73 -7.96 7.67
C PHE A 242 -0.98 -6.97 6.53
N SER A 243 0.09 -6.70 5.81
CA SER A 243 0.04 -6.02 4.52
C SER A 243 0.84 -6.83 3.51
N ALA A 244 0.21 -7.19 2.40
CA ALA A 244 0.83 -8.00 1.36
C ALA A 244 0.49 -7.45 -0.02
N VAL A 245 1.40 -7.63 -0.98
CA VAL A 245 1.29 -7.07 -2.33
C VAL A 245 1.51 -8.14 -3.39
N GLY A 246 0.75 -8.03 -4.48
CA GLY A 246 0.84 -8.94 -5.63
C GLY A 246 0.01 -8.42 -6.80
N GLU A 247 0.44 -8.66 -8.04
CA GLU A 247 -0.27 -8.24 -9.25
C GLU A 247 -0.69 -6.74 -9.24
N ASN A 248 0.19 -5.86 -8.77
CA ASN A 248 -0.07 -4.41 -8.61
C ASN A 248 -1.19 -4.06 -7.62
N LYS A 249 -1.47 -4.92 -6.65
CA LYS A 249 -2.52 -4.73 -5.63
C LYS A 249 -1.95 -4.88 -4.24
N SER A 250 -2.48 -4.11 -3.30
CA SER A 250 -2.29 -4.33 -1.87
C SER A 250 -3.49 -5.07 -1.27
N VAL A 251 -3.18 -5.99 -0.37
CA VAL A 251 -4.16 -6.71 0.45
C VAL A 251 -3.77 -6.50 1.91
N TRP A 252 -4.70 -5.99 2.70
CA TRP A 252 -4.53 -5.75 4.13
C TRP A 252 -5.43 -6.65 4.95
N GLY A 253 -4.92 -7.17 6.03
CA GLY A 253 -5.72 -7.91 7.00
C GLY A 253 -5.54 -7.35 8.40
N VAL A 254 -6.64 -7.25 9.13
CA VAL A 254 -6.66 -6.85 10.55
C VAL A 254 -7.33 -7.94 11.34
N LYS A 255 -6.61 -8.51 12.32
CA LYS A 255 -7.13 -9.57 13.17
C LYS A 255 -8.24 -9.03 14.05
N TYR A 256 -9.36 -9.72 14.05
CA TYR A 256 -10.48 -9.42 14.93
C TYR A 256 -10.35 -10.21 16.23
N LEU A 257 -10.45 -9.52 17.34
CA LEU A 257 -10.49 -10.10 18.70
C LEU A 257 -11.87 -10.61 19.04
#